data_5dce58ac03944ccbea7af98a4866406e
#
_entry.id   5dce58ac03944ccbea7af98a4866406e
#
_cell.length_a   1.000
_cell.length_b   1.000
_cell.length_c   1.000
_cell.angle_alpha   90.00
_cell.angle_beta   90.00
_cell.angle_gamma   90.00
#
_symmetry.space_group_name_H-M   'P 1'
#
loop_
_entity.id
_entity.type
_entity.pdbx_description
1 polymer ?
#
loop_
_entity_poly.entity_id
_entity_poly.type
_entity_poly.pdbx_seq_one_letter_code
_entity_poly.pdbx_strand_id
1 'polypeptide(L)'
;MIKKFLSVLILFVIVLNTNLRADGDDEGMWLPILVQKLNMEKMKSMGLKLSAEDLYSINKGSLKDAVIALDHGSCTGELVSPDGLFLTNHHCGYGEIQAHSTVEHDYLTEGFWAMAREDELPNPGKTVSFLISIEEVTAKVLEVVTDDMSERERESAINKLAEKLEKEAIDNSKEWYEAEVVPFFEGNSYYLFVYETFTDVRLVGAPPSSIGKYGADTDN
;
A
#
# COMPACT_ATOMS: atom_id res chain seq x y z
N MET A 1 -51.64 6.65 34.81
CA MET A 1 -50.27 7.21 34.59
C MET A 1 -49.22 6.11 34.41
N ILE A 2 -49.14 5.09 35.25
CA ILE A 2 -48.15 4.02 35.22
C ILE A 2 -48.13 3.23 33.87
N LYS A 3 -49.30 2.89 33.28
CA LYS A 3 -49.39 2.18 32.03
C LYS A 3 -48.79 2.98 30.82
N LYS A 4 -48.96 4.31 30.82
CA LYS A 4 -48.37 5.16 29.76
C LYS A 4 -46.85 5.30 29.93
N PHE A 5 -46.39 5.32 31.19
CA PHE A 5 -44.95 5.38 31.51
C PHE A 5 -44.26 4.07 31.11
N LEU A 6 -44.91 2.93 31.36
CA LEU A 6 -44.40 1.61 30.99
C LEU A 6 -44.33 1.44 29.47
N SER A 7 -45.31 1.95 28.71
CA SER A 7 -45.33 1.90 27.25
C SER A 7 -44.21 2.77 26.63
N VAL A 8 -43.94 3.94 27.19
CA VAL A 8 -42.84 4.81 26.75
C VAL A 8 -41.49 4.20 27.09
N LEU A 9 -41.33 3.56 28.26
CA LEU A 9 -40.10 2.86 28.65
C LEU A 9 -39.82 1.67 27.75
N ILE A 10 -40.85 0.88 27.38
CA ILE A 10 -40.71 -0.27 26.44
C ILE A 10 -40.32 0.24 25.05
N LEU A 11 -40.92 1.33 24.58
CA LEU A 11 -40.56 1.94 23.27
C LEU A 11 -39.13 2.44 23.28
N PHE A 12 -38.67 3.01 24.38
CA PHE A 12 -37.28 3.50 24.55
C PHE A 12 -36.26 2.35 24.58
N VAL A 13 -36.60 1.23 25.23
CA VAL A 13 -35.77 0.02 25.27
C VAL A 13 -35.71 -0.67 23.90
N ILE A 14 -36.77 -0.63 23.11
CA ILE A 14 -36.79 -1.17 21.73
C ILE A 14 -35.94 -0.31 20.80
N VAL A 15 -35.97 1.02 20.94
CA VAL A 15 -35.15 1.94 20.15
C VAL A 15 -33.64 1.84 20.50
N LEU A 16 -33.33 1.50 21.77
CA LEU A 16 -31.94 1.27 22.20
C LEU A 16 -31.38 -0.09 21.76
N ASN A 17 -32.23 -1.02 21.32
CA ASN A 17 -31.81 -2.32 20.77
C ASN A 17 -31.78 -2.34 19.24
N THR A 18 -31.95 -1.22 18.54
CA THR A 18 -31.45 -1.14 17.19
C THR A 18 -29.93 -1.26 17.31
N ASN A 19 -29.44 -2.49 17.07
CA ASN A 19 -28.04 -2.72 16.83
C ASN A 19 -27.61 -1.73 15.75
N LEU A 20 -27.00 -0.62 16.15
CA LEU A 20 -26.04 0.07 15.35
C LEU A 20 -24.92 -0.95 15.12
N ARG A 21 -25.14 -1.85 14.16
CA ARG A 21 -24.03 -2.48 13.48
C ARG A 21 -23.32 -1.28 12.84
N ALA A 22 -22.28 -0.80 13.47
CA ALA A 22 -21.22 -0.21 12.70
C ALA A 22 -20.93 -1.25 11.61
N ASP A 23 -21.19 -0.91 10.36
CA ASP A 23 -20.88 -1.75 9.20
C ASP A 23 -19.35 -1.77 9.04
N GLY A 24 -18.65 -2.16 10.12
CA GLY A 24 -17.20 -2.20 10.23
C GLY A 24 -16.57 -3.40 9.52
N ASP A 25 -17.39 -4.28 8.93
CA ASP A 25 -16.90 -5.47 8.23
C ASP A 25 -16.32 -5.13 6.83
N ASP A 26 -16.52 -3.92 6.32
CA ASP A 26 -16.09 -3.52 4.98
C ASP A 26 -14.84 -2.61 5.01
N GLU A 27 -14.44 -2.15 6.19
CA GLU A 27 -13.28 -1.28 6.38
C GLU A 27 -12.05 -2.09 6.80
N GLY A 28 -10.85 -1.56 6.51
CA GLY A 28 -9.59 -2.12 6.96
C GLY A 28 -8.57 -2.27 5.84
N MET A 29 -7.33 -2.59 6.23
CA MET A 29 -6.25 -2.92 5.31
C MET A 29 -6.19 -4.43 5.11
N TRP A 30 -6.64 -4.89 3.94
CA TRP A 30 -6.71 -6.31 3.62
C TRP A 30 -5.48 -6.73 2.82
N LEU A 31 -4.78 -7.76 3.31
CA LEU A 31 -3.67 -8.34 2.57
C LEU A 31 -4.18 -9.04 1.30
N PRO A 32 -3.67 -8.72 0.11
CA PRO A 32 -4.12 -9.30 -1.15
C PRO A 32 -4.07 -10.83 -1.17
N ILE A 33 -3.05 -11.43 -0.55
CA ILE A 33 -2.89 -12.88 -0.40
C ILE A 33 -4.05 -13.55 0.37
N LEU A 34 -4.74 -12.81 1.25
CA LEU A 34 -5.83 -13.31 2.07
C LEU A 34 -7.22 -13.02 1.48
N VAL A 35 -7.33 -12.24 0.42
CA VAL A 35 -8.61 -11.78 -0.17
C VAL A 35 -9.54 -12.94 -0.49
N GLN A 36 -9.03 -14.02 -1.07
CA GLN A 36 -9.85 -15.20 -1.40
C GLN A 36 -10.51 -15.80 -0.15
N LYS A 37 -9.81 -15.84 0.97
CA LYS A 37 -10.26 -16.48 2.21
C LYS A 37 -11.18 -15.60 3.04
N LEU A 38 -10.91 -14.29 3.06
CA LEU A 38 -11.55 -13.37 4.01
C LEU A 38 -12.68 -12.54 3.39
N ASN A 39 -12.50 -12.04 2.17
CA ASN A 39 -13.34 -10.96 1.64
C ASN A 39 -14.07 -11.30 0.34
N MET A 40 -13.68 -12.34 -0.38
CA MET A 40 -14.11 -12.58 -1.76
C MET A 40 -15.63 -12.77 -1.90
N GLU A 41 -16.28 -13.44 -0.96
CA GLU A 41 -17.73 -13.63 -0.99
C GLU A 41 -18.47 -12.30 -0.82
N LYS A 42 -18.04 -11.48 0.13
CA LYS A 42 -18.59 -10.13 0.35
C LYS A 42 -18.41 -9.25 -0.86
N MET A 43 -17.18 -9.18 -1.42
CA MET A 43 -16.88 -8.39 -2.61
C MET A 43 -17.75 -8.81 -3.81
N LYS A 44 -17.96 -10.10 -4.01
CA LYS A 44 -18.87 -10.61 -5.05
C LYS A 44 -20.32 -10.22 -4.81
N SER A 45 -20.78 -10.24 -3.56
CA SER A 45 -22.14 -9.80 -3.21
C SER A 45 -22.36 -8.31 -3.50
N MET A 46 -21.29 -7.51 -3.43
CA MET A 46 -21.28 -6.08 -3.77
C MET A 46 -21.10 -5.82 -5.28
N GLY A 47 -20.93 -6.87 -6.09
CA GLY A 47 -20.88 -6.77 -7.55
C GLY A 47 -19.51 -7.00 -8.18
N LEU A 48 -18.48 -7.39 -7.41
CA LEU A 48 -17.17 -7.73 -7.97
C LEU A 48 -17.29 -8.94 -8.92
N LYS A 49 -16.75 -8.80 -10.13
CA LYS A 49 -16.75 -9.85 -11.16
C LYS A 49 -15.38 -10.53 -11.32
N LEU A 50 -14.33 -9.95 -10.74
CA LEU A 50 -12.98 -10.50 -10.78
C LEU A 50 -12.86 -11.72 -9.87
N SER A 51 -11.97 -12.64 -10.23
CA SER A 51 -11.56 -13.73 -9.35
C SER A 51 -10.49 -13.25 -8.36
N ALA A 52 -10.20 -14.04 -7.33
CA ALA A 52 -9.10 -13.74 -6.41
C ALA A 52 -7.74 -13.73 -7.12
N GLU A 53 -7.55 -14.59 -8.14
CA GLU A 53 -6.33 -14.62 -8.95
C GLU A 53 -6.20 -13.40 -9.89
N ASP A 54 -7.32 -12.78 -10.30
CA ASP A 54 -7.26 -11.54 -11.08
C ASP A 54 -6.87 -10.35 -10.20
N LEU A 55 -7.13 -10.42 -8.90
CA LEU A 55 -6.72 -9.42 -7.92
C LEU A 55 -5.25 -9.60 -7.50
N TYR A 56 -4.88 -10.84 -7.16
CA TYR A 56 -3.54 -11.19 -6.72
C TYR A 56 -3.13 -12.56 -7.25
N SER A 57 -2.03 -12.61 -7.99
CA SER A 57 -1.39 -13.86 -8.47
C SER A 57 0.13 -13.69 -8.51
N ILE A 58 0.85 -14.75 -8.16
CA ILE A 58 2.30 -14.86 -8.37
C ILE A 58 2.65 -15.61 -9.66
N ASN A 59 1.66 -16.28 -10.28
CA ASN A 59 1.86 -17.14 -11.44
C ASN A 59 1.47 -16.48 -12.77
N LYS A 60 0.67 -15.43 -12.72
CA LYS A 60 0.20 -14.69 -13.90
C LYS A 60 0.00 -13.22 -13.56
N GLY A 61 -0.10 -12.37 -14.57
CA GLY A 61 -0.47 -10.97 -14.40
C GLY A 61 -1.80 -10.82 -13.65
N SER A 62 -1.86 -9.91 -12.71
CA SER A 62 -3.01 -9.63 -11.86
C SER A 62 -3.07 -8.13 -11.52
N LEU A 63 -4.15 -7.68 -10.88
CA LEU A 63 -4.33 -6.26 -10.54
C LEU A 63 -3.18 -5.72 -9.65
N LYS A 64 -2.56 -6.57 -8.82
CA LYS A 64 -1.40 -6.16 -8.02
C LYS A 64 -0.26 -5.58 -8.86
N ASP A 65 -0.08 -6.06 -10.10
CA ASP A 65 1.03 -5.64 -10.97
C ASP A 65 0.81 -4.24 -11.57
N ALA A 66 -0.40 -3.71 -11.46
CA ALA A 66 -0.70 -2.32 -11.82
C ALA A 66 -0.46 -1.33 -10.66
N VAL A 67 -0.24 -1.82 -9.44
CA VAL A 67 0.02 -0.98 -8.26
C VAL A 67 1.51 -1.00 -7.96
N ILE A 68 2.11 0.17 -7.86
CA ILE A 68 3.53 0.36 -7.56
C ILE A 68 3.73 1.04 -6.21
N ALA A 69 4.85 0.76 -5.56
CA ALA A 69 5.32 1.49 -4.40
C ALA A 69 6.40 2.49 -4.83
N LEU A 70 6.28 3.74 -4.40
CA LEU A 70 7.28 4.79 -4.59
C LEU A 70 8.15 4.88 -3.34
N ASP A 71 9.46 5.02 -3.53
CA ASP A 71 10.44 5.24 -2.47
C ASP A 71 10.21 4.32 -1.25
N HIS A 72 10.25 3.01 -1.50
CA HIS A 72 10.03 1.96 -0.49
C HIS A 72 8.67 2.06 0.25
N GLY A 73 7.64 2.53 -0.45
CA GLY A 73 6.27 2.58 0.10
C GLY A 73 5.88 3.90 0.77
N SER A 74 6.68 4.96 0.61
CA SER A 74 6.30 6.30 1.08
C SER A 74 5.02 6.81 0.39
N CYS A 75 4.84 6.41 -0.88
CA CYS A 75 3.65 6.65 -1.69
C CYS A 75 3.34 5.42 -2.55
N THR A 76 2.20 5.44 -3.20
CA THR A 76 1.81 4.47 -4.22
C THR A 76 1.45 5.16 -5.54
N GLY A 77 1.41 4.40 -6.61
CA GLY A 77 0.96 4.85 -7.92
C GLY A 77 0.34 3.71 -8.72
N GLU A 78 -0.27 4.06 -9.84
CA GLU A 78 -0.92 3.13 -10.75
C GLU A 78 -0.21 3.13 -12.10
N LEU A 79 0.25 1.94 -12.52
CA LEU A 79 0.80 1.73 -13.84
C LEU A 79 -0.32 1.76 -14.88
N VAL A 80 -0.23 2.66 -15.85
CA VAL A 80 -1.29 2.90 -16.84
C VAL A 80 -0.84 2.62 -18.30
N SER A 81 0.41 2.22 -18.51
CA SER A 81 0.89 1.83 -19.82
C SER A 81 1.91 0.69 -19.76
N PRO A 82 2.07 -0.08 -20.85
CA PRO A 82 3.10 -1.12 -20.95
C PRO A 82 4.53 -0.55 -21.03
N ASP A 83 4.66 0.75 -21.26
CA ASP A 83 5.95 1.46 -21.36
C ASP A 83 6.42 2.09 -20.05
N GLY A 84 5.75 1.76 -18.94
CA GLY A 84 6.15 2.22 -17.59
C GLY A 84 5.58 3.58 -17.19
N LEU A 85 4.59 4.14 -17.93
CA LEU A 85 3.90 5.33 -17.45
C LEU A 85 3.03 4.98 -16.25
N PHE A 86 3.25 5.68 -15.13
CA PHE A 86 2.42 5.54 -13.95
C PHE A 86 1.89 6.91 -13.48
N LEU A 87 0.79 6.88 -12.76
CA LEU A 87 0.16 8.03 -12.12
C LEU A 87 0.33 7.93 -10.61
N THR A 88 0.47 9.07 -9.96
CA THR A 88 0.48 9.16 -8.49
C THR A 88 -0.10 10.49 -8.05
N ASN A 89 -0.24 10.71 -6.75
CA ASN A 89 -0.73 11.96 -6.21
C ASN A 89 0.31 13.09 -6.39
N HIS A 90 -0.18 14.32 -6.57
CA HIS A 90 0.68 15.49 -6.73
C HIS A 90 1.68 15.66 -5.59
N HIS A 91 1.26 15.43 -4.33
CA HIS A 91 2.16 15.56 -3.17
C HIS A 91 3.28 14.52 -3.17
N CYS A 92 3.08 13.35 -3.77
CA CYS A 92 4.11 12.30 -3.90
C CYS A 92 5.22 12.69 -4.88
N GLY A 93 4.94 13.55 -5.84
CA GLY A 93 5.92 14.07 -6.81
C GLY A 93 6.31 15.51 -6.56
N TYR A 94 5.83 16.13 -5.46
CA TYR A 94 6.06 17.57 -5.22
C TYR A 94 7.52 17.94 -5.14
N GLY A 95 8.33 17.12 -4.47
CA GLY A 95 9.77 17.36 -4.33
C GLY A 95 10.50 17.34 -5.68
N GLU A 96 10.13 16.43 -6.56
CA GLU A 96 10.71 16.30 -7.91
C GLU A 96 10.29 17.49 -8.79
N ILE A 97 9.00 17.87 -8.76
CA ILE A 97 8.52 19.05 -9.50
C ILE A 97 9.28 20.30 -9.03
N GLN A 98 9.45 20.46 -7.71
CA GLN A 98 10.18 21.58 -7.13
C GLN A 98 11.67 21.57 -7.51
N ALA A 99 12.31 20.40 -7.47
CA ALA A 99 13.74 20.26 -7.78
C ALA A 99 14.06 20.60 -9.25
N HIS A 100 13.12 20.41 -10.16
CA HIS A 100 13.24 20.78 -11.57
C HIS A 100 12.77 22.21 -11.86
N SER A 101 12.10 22.88 -10.93
CA SER A 101 11.65 24.26 -11.12
C SER A 101 12.82 25.25 -11.00
N THR A 102 12.81 26.27 -11.85
CA THR A 102 13.74 27.38 -11.83
C THR A 102 12.98 28.72 -11.80
N VAL A 103 13.68 29.83 -11.75
CA VAL A 103 13.06 31.17 -11.83
C VAL A 103 12.43 31.40 -13.21
N GLU A 104 13.04 30.83 -14.25
CA GLU A 104 12.56 30.92 -15.66
C GLU A 104 11.46 29.92 -15.98
N HIS A 105 11.41 28.81 -15.24
CA HIS A 105 10.46 27.72 -15.44
C HIS A 105 9.94 27.21 -14.10
N ASP A 106 8.88 27.83 -13.60
CA ASP A 106 8.23 27.43 -12.35
C ASP A 106 7.21 26.33 -12.62
N TYR A 107 7.66 25.07 -12.65
CA TYR A 107 6.81 23.92 -12.90
C TYR A 107 5.76 23.66 -11.82
N LEU A 108 5.96 24.19 -10.59
CA LEU A 108 4.91 24.14 -9.58
C LEU A 108 3.74 25.06 -9.92
N THR A 109 4.01 26.22 -10.51
CA THR A 109 2.98 27.20 -10.88
C THR A 109 2.41 26.96 -12.28
N GLU A 110 3.26 26.61 -13.24
CA GLU A 110 2.91 26.50 -14.66
C GLU A 110 2.55 25.07 -15.08
N GLY A 111 3.00 24.08 -14.33
CA GLY A 111 2.96 22.67 -14.70
C GLY A 111 4.11 22.30 -15.64
N PHE A 112 4.23 20.98 -15.89
CA PHE A 112 5.22 20.42 -16.79
C PHE A 112 4.61 19.27 -17.61
N TRP A 113 4.97 19.17 -18.88
CA TRP A 113 4.57 18.06 -19.76
C TRP A 113 5.70 17.74 -20.72
N ALA A 114 6.31 16.56 -20.62
CA ALA A 114 7.21 16.02 -21.63
C ALA A 114 6.40 15.63 -22.86
N MET A 115 6.75 16.19 -24.02
CA MET A 115 6.08 15.88 -25.29
C MET A 115 6.76 14.71 -26.00
N ALA A 116 7.97 14.35 -25.61
CA ALA A 116 8.74 13.23 -26.10
C ALA A 116 9.58 12.63 -24.97
N ARG A 117 10.09 11.40 -25.12
CA ARG A 117 10.90 10.72 -24.09
C ARG A 117 12.18 11.46 -23.74
N GLU A 118 12.77 12.17 -24.68
CA GLU A 118 13.94 13.02 -24.49
C GLU A 118 13.68 14.24 -23.63
N ASP A 119 12.42 14.64 -23.46
CA ASP A 119 11.99 15.76 -22.63
C ASP A 119 11.72 15.33 -21.17
N GLU A 120 11.68 14.03 -20.90
CA GLU A 120 11.44 13.50 -19.56
C GLU A 120 12.57 13.86 -18.59
N LEU A 121 12.22 14.35 -17.41
CA LEU A 121 13.19 14.84 -16.42
C LEU A 121 13.58 13.73 -15.44
N PRO A 122 14.87 13.32 -15.37
CA PRO A 122 15.31 12.26 -14.48
C PRO A 122 15.25 12.69 -13.00
N ASN A 123 14.82 11.79 -12.13
CA ASN A 123 14.74 11.99 -10.68
C ASN A 123 15.74 11.08 -9.95
N PRO A 124 17.01 11.48 -9.81
CA PRO A 124 18.03 10.67 -9.15
C PRO A 124 17.63 10.35 -7.71
N GLY A 125 17.72 9.08 -7.35
CA GLY A 125 17.37 8.59 -6.02
C GLY A 125 15.90 8.21 -5.83
N LYS A 126 15.02 8.52 -6.79
CA LYS A 126 13.63 8.04 -6.79
C LYS A 126 13.58 6.57 -7.21
N THR A 127 12.75 5.80 -6.52
CA THR A 127 12.56 4.38 -6.82
C THR A 127 11.09 4.03 -7.06
N VAL A 128 10.88 3.02 -7.90
CA VAL A 128 9.58 2.40 -8.13
C VAL A 128 9.73 0.91 -7.95
N SER A 129 8.94 0.33 -7.04
CA SER A 129 8.99 -1.09 -6.71
C SER A 129 7.67 -1.78 -7.06
N PHE A 130 7.78 -2.93 -7.72
CA PHE A 130 6.67 -3.82 -8.06
C PHE A 130 6.65 -5.00 -7.11
N LEU A 131 5.51 -5.30 -6.53
CA LEU A 131 5.34 -6.45 -5.66
C LEU A 131 5.39 -7.75 -6.49
N ILE A 132 6.39 -8.59 -6.26
CA ILE A 132 6.55 -9.90 -6.91
C ILE A 132 5.78 -10.96 -6.13
N SER A 133 6.06 -11.10 -4.81
CA SER A 133 5.42 -12.10 -3.98
C SER A 133 5.28 -11.66 -2.52
N ILE A 134 4.33 -12.30 -1.84
CA ILE A 134 4.16 -12.23 -0.38
C ILE A 134 4.14 -13.67 0.12
N GLU A 135 4.97 -13.98 1.13
CA GLU A 135 4.98 -15.27 1.83
C GLU A 135 4.72 -15.05 3.33
N GLU A 136 3.82 -15.81 3.93
CA GLU A 136 3.64 -15.80 5.38
C GLU A 136 4.79 -16.56 6.05
N VAL A 137 5.56 -15.89 6.89
CA VAL A 137 6.73 -16.45 7.59
C VAL A 137 6.56 -16.48 9.11
N THR A 138 5.34 -16.25 9.60
CA THR A 138 5.00 -16.20 11.04
C THR A 138 5.53 -17.39 11.80
N ALA A 139 5.31 -18.63 11.30
CA ALA A 139 5.77 -19.84 11.95
C ALA A 139 7.30 -19.87 12.12
N LYS A 140 8.04 -19.48 11.09
CA LYS A 140 9.52 -19.41 11.11
C LYS A 140 10.00 -18.40 12.17
N VAL A 141 9.31 -17.24 12.27
CA VAL A 141 9.65 -16.20 13.25
C VAL A 141 9.35 -16.66 14.67
N LEU A 142 8.23 -17.31 14.89
CA LEU A 142 7.85 -17.80 16.22
C LEU A 142 8.74 -18.95 16.73
N GLU A 143 9.41 -19.70 15.84
CA GLU A 143 10.36 -20.76 16.22
C GLU A 143 11.63 -20.23 16.90
N VAL A 144 12.03 -18.98 16.63
CA VAL A 144 13.24 -18.36 17.23
C VAL A 144 12.94 -17.54 18.47
N VAL A 145 11.66 -17.45 18.87
CA VAL A 145 11.21 -16.66 20.03
C VAL A 145 10.74 -17.60 21.12
N THR A 146 11.20 -17.36 22.37
CA THR A 146 10.79 -18.14 23.55
C THR A 146 10.21 -17.22 24.61
N ASP A 147 9.39 -17.77 25.52
CA ASP A 147 8.68 -16.99 26.55
C ASP A 147 9.61 -16.38 27.63
N ASP A 148 10.84 -16.91 27.76
CA ASP A 148 11.85 -16.43 28.71
C ASP A 148 12.74 -15.32 28.16
N MET A 149 12.61 -14.97 26.88
CA MET A 149 13.33 -13.85 26.26
C MET A 149 12.84 -12.50 26.78
N SER A 150 13.78 -11.61 27.08
CA SER A 150 13.49 -10.19 27.21
C SER A 150 13.05 -9.60 25.86
N GLU A 151 12.34 -8.47 25.88
CA GLU A 151 11.90 -7.74 24.68
C GLU A 151 13.06 -7.50 23.69
N ARG A 152 14.21 -7.08 24.21
CA ARG A 152 15.41 -6.81 23.39
C ARG A 152 16.00 -8.07 22.75
N GLU A 153 16.00 -9.17 23.47
CA GLU A 153 16.49 -10.48 22.94
C GLU A 153 15.53 -10.98 21.87
N ARG A 154 14.22 -10.85 22.11
CA ARG A 154 13.16 -11.19 21.15
C ARG A 154 13.32 -10.39 19.86
N GLU A 155 13.40 -9.07 19.95
CA GLU A 155 13.60 -8.19 18.80
C GLU A 155 14.89 -8.55 18.03
N SER A 156 16.00 -8.77 18.74
CA SER A 156 17.26 -9.15 18.12
C SER A 156 17.17 -10.50 17.39
N ALA A 157 16.48 -11.49 17.96
CA ALA A 157 16.29 -12.80 17.33
C ALA A 157 15.44 -12.69 16.06
N ILE A 158 14.34 -11.90 16.12
CA ILE A 158 13.47 -11.64 14.98
C ILE A 158 14.24 -10.96 13.86
N ASN A 159 14.94 -9.85 14.14
CA ASN A 159 15.69 -9.09 13.14
C ASN A 159 16.75 -9.95 12.46
N LYS A 160 17.48 -10.75 13.22
CA LYS A 160 18.50 -11.66 12.68
C LYS A 160 17.91 -12.74 11.76
N LEU A 161 16.73 -13.26 12.08
CA LEU A 161 16.03 -14.19 11.21
C LEU A 161 15.47 -13.48 9.98
N ALA A 162 14.91 -12.26 10.13
CA ALA A 162 14.41 -11.45 9.03
C ALA A 162 15.50 -11.21 7.99
N GLU A 163 16.66 -10.68 8.40
CA GLU A 163 17.83 -10.48 7.52
C GLU A 163 18.24 -11.76 6.76
N LYS A 164 18.14 -12.91 7.42
CA LYS A 164 18.43 -14.20 6.79
C LYS A 164 17.40 -14.57 5.73
N LEU A 165 16.11 -14.44 6.04
CA LEU A 165 15.01 -14.76 5.13
C LEU A 165 15.01 -13.82 3.91
N GLU A 166 15.23 -12.53 4.13
CA GLU A 166 15.35 -11.52 3.08
C GLU A 166 16.48 -11.85 2.11
N LYS A 167 17.65 -12.15 2.64
CA LYS A 167 18.81 -12.55 1.84
C LYS A 167 18.55 -13.84 1.05
N GLU A 168 17.96 -14.86 1.68
CA GLU A 168 17.64 -16.12 1.02
C GLU A 168 16.62 -15.94 -0.10
N ALA A 169 15.65 -15.02 0.07
CA ALA A 169 14.62 -14.76 -0.91
C ALA A 169 15.15 -14.18 -2.23
N ILE A 170 16.26 -13.43 -2.17
CA ILE A 170 16.86 -12.75 -3.34
C ILE A 170 18.22 -13.33 -3.77
N ASP A 171 18.74 -14.36 -3.10
CA ASP A 171 20.11 -14.89 -3.30
C ASP A 171 20.41 -15.32 -4.75
N ASN A 172 19.40 -15.81 -5.48
CA ASN A 172 19.52 -16.19 -6.89
C ASN A 172 18.75 -15.25 -7.84
N SER A 173 18.34 -14.10 -7.37
CA SER A 173 17.60 -13.11 -8.15
C SER A 173 18.52 -12.09 -8.81
N LYS A 174 17.95 -11.17 -9.58
CA LYS A 174 18.68 -10.06 -10.15
C LYS A 174 19.01 -9.02 -9.08
N GLU A 175 20.06 -8.23 -9.27
CA GLU A 175 20.55 -7.24 -8.30
C GLU A 175 19.52 -6.15 -7.90
N TRP A 176 18.48 -5.98 -8.70
CA TRP A 176 17.40 -5.01 -8.44
C TRP A 176 16.18 -5.60 -7.72
N TYR A 177 16.31 -6.84 -7.20
CA TYR A 177 15.31 -7.42 -6.31
C TYR A 177 15.61 -7.04 -4.87
N GLU A 178 14.57 -6.70 -4.14
CA GLU A 178 14.61 -6.37 -2.72
C GLU A 178 13.63 -7.26 -1.96
N ALA A 179 13.94 -7.57 -0.72
CA ALA A 179 13.06 -8.33 0.15
C ALA A 179 12.99 -7.71 1.53
N GLU A 180 11.83 -7.78 2.17
CA GLU A 180 11.59 -7.24 3.49
C GLU A 180 10.63 -8.13 4.28
N VAL A 181 10.95 -8.41 5.55
CA VAL A 181 10.05 -9.08 6.49
C VAL A 181 9.31 -8.04 7.32
N VAL A 182 8.00 -7.93 7.09
CA VAL A 182 7.15 -6.92 7.71
C VAL A 182 6.27 -7.55 8.79
N PRO A 183 6.27 -7.02 10.04
CA PRO A 183 5.33 -7.41 11.07
C PRO A 183 3.95 -6.82 10.80
N PHE A 184 2.91 -7.64 10.96
CA PHE A 184 1.51 -7.24 10.90
C PHE A 184 0.80 -7.51 12.22
N PHE A 185 -0.30 -6.80 12.46
CA PHE A 185 -1.15 -6.99 13.64
C PHE A 185 -0.34 -6.94 14.95
N GLU A 186 0.47 -5.88 15.11
CA GLU A 186 1.32 -5.67 16.29
C GLU A 186 2.34 -6.82 16.51
N GLY A 187 2.82 -7.43 15.43
CA GLY A 187 3.80 -8.54 15.49
C GLY A 187 3.17 -9.92 15.74
N ASN A 188 1.85 -10.04 15.58
CA ASN A 188 1.19 -11.36 15.65
C ASN A 188 1.33 -12.18 14.36
N SER A 189 1.70 -11.54 13.26
CA SER A 189 1.98 -12.19 11.98
C SER A 189 3.15 -11.51 11.29
N TYR A 190 3.90 -12.28 10.50
CA TYR A 190 5.06 -11.81 9.75
C TYR A 190 4.95 -12.26 8.31
N TYR A 191 5.20 -11.33 7.39
CA TYR A 191 5.15 -11.59 5.95
C TYR A 191 6.45 -11.14 5.31
N LEU A 192 7.00 -12.00 4.45
CA LEU A 192 8.13 -11.69 3.59
C LEU A 192 7.61 -11.16 2.25
N PHE A 193 7.93 -9.92 1.94
CA PHE A 193 7.64 -9.27 0.67
C PHE A 193 8.88 -9.32 -0.22
N VAL A 194 8.68 -9.59 -1.49
CA VAL A 194 9.73 -9.51 -2.51
C VAL A 194 9.29 -8.50 -3.56
N TYR A 195 10.17 -7.57 -3.90
CA TYR A 195 9.95 -6.50 -4.86
C TYR A 195 10.97 -6.54 -5.99
N GLU A 196 10.58 -6.09 -7.18
CA GLU A 196 11.47 -5.68 -8.25
C GLU A 196 11.50 -4.15 -8.29
N THR A 197 12.69 -3.55 -8.08
CA THR A 197 12.86 -2.10 -7.89
C THR A 197 13.60 -1.47 -9.06
N PHE A 198 13.04 -0.40 -9.59
CA PHE A 198 13.59 0.41 -10.68
C PHE A 198 14.03 1.77 -10.16
N THR A 199 15.19 2.26 -10.66
CA THR A 199 15.83 3.50 -10.22
C THR A 199 15.86 4.59 -11.30
N ASP A 200 15.60 4.27 -12.57
CA ASP A 200 15.43 5.27 -13.65
C ASP A 200 13.97 5.74 -13.66
N VAL A 201 13.65 6.63 -12.73
CA VAL A 201 12.32 7.23 -12.59
C VAL A 201 12.38 8.67 -13.08
N ARG A 202 11.41 9.07 -13.92
CA ARG A 202 11.41 10.36 -14.59
C ARG A 202 10.08 11.08 -14.40
N LEU A 203 10.15 12.40 -14.26
CA LEU A 203 8.97 13.26 -14.32
C LEU A 203 8.55 13.41 -15.79
N VAL A 204 7.36 12.92 -16.09
CA VAL A 204 6.76 12.96 -17.43
C VAL A 204 5.75 14.10 -17.53
N GLY A 205 5.06 14.39 -16.45
CA GLY A 205 4.11 15.47 -16.41
C GLY A 205 3.60 15.76 -15.01
N ALA A 206 3.27 17.02 -14.77
CA ALA A 206 2.60 17.46 -13.57
C ALA A 206 1.70 18.65 -13.91
N PRO A 207 0.43 18.68 -13.47
CA PRO A 207 -0.39 19.86 -13.59
C PRO A 207 0.14 20.97 -12.67
N PRO A 208 -0.23 22.25 -12.93
CA PRO A 208 -0.01 23.31 -11.97
C PRO A 208 -0.54 22.96 -10.58
N SER A 209 0.15 23.38 -9.52
CA SER A 209 -0.29 23.13 -8.13
C SER A 209 -1.70 23.62 -7.83
N SER A 210 -2.18 24.64 -8.53
CA SER A 210 -3.56 25.13 -8.42
C SER A 210 -4.62 24.09 -8.84
N ILE A 211 -4.23 23.08 -9.62
CA ILE A 211 -5.09 21.97 -10.05
C ILE A 211 -4.66 20.67 -9.37
N GLY A 212 -3.34 20.44 -9.24
CA GLY A 212 -2.77 19.20 -8.70
C GLY A 212 -2.99 19.03 -7.20
N LYS A 213 -3.06 20.13 -6.44
CA LYS A 213 -3.36 20.09 -5.01
C LYS A 213 -4.86 20.02 -4.76
N TYR A 214 -5.30 18.97 -4.09
CA TYR A 214 -6.69 18.89 -3.64
C TYR A 214 -6.94 19.86 -2.49
N GLY A 215 -7.99 20.70 -2.63
CA GLY A 215 -8.34 21.65 -1.58
C GLY A 215 -7.36 22.81 -1.38
N ALA A 216 -6.51 23.11 -2.37
CA ALA A 216 -5.52 24.19 -2.37
C ALA A 216 -4.47 24.04 -1.25
N ASP A 217 -4.65 24.65 -0.10
CA ASP A 217 -3.67 24.64 1.00
C ASP A 217 -3.81 23.45 1.97
N THR A 218 -4.74 22.54 1.72
CA THR A 218 -5.01 21.40 2.63
C THR A 218 -4.24 20.14 2.27
N ASP A 219 -3.40 20.19 1.26
CA ASP A 219 -2.58 19.07 0.80
C ASP A 219 -1.26 19.04 1.60
N ASN A 220 -1.39 18.78 2.90
CA ASN A 220 -0.26 18.66 3.84
C ASN A 220 -0.18 17.24 4.37
#